data_9eab574397f7952f911945b34f3686bf
#
_entry.id   9eab574397f7952f911945b34f3686bf
#
_cell.length_a   1.000
_cell.length_b   1.000
_cell.length_c   1.000
_cell.angle_alpha   90.00
_cell.angle_beta   90.00
_cell.angle_gamma   90.00
#
_symmetry.space_group_name_H-M   'P 1'
#
loop_
_entity.id
_entity.type
_entity.pdbx_description
1 polymer ?
#
loop_
_entity_poly.entity_id
_entity_poly.type
_entity_poly.pdbx_seq_one_letter_code
_entity_poly.pdbx_strand_id
1 'polypeptide(L)'
;GLKAVGESVAKPLLYYRNNVEGSIALFEAMAETSVKTVVFSSSATVYGDPASVPIREDAPLSATNPYGRSKLMIEDILRDVAKADSTWRIALLRYFNPVGAHASGRIGEDPNGIPNNLMPFVAQVAVGKRDCLSVFGNDYPTPDGTGVRDYIHVVDLAKGHLAALAALERLGGLLTVNLGTGRGYSVLEMVKAFEKASGRPVPYRIAPRRPGDIAQCFADPKLAVELLNWRAEKGLE
;
A
#
# COMPACT_ATOMS: atom_id res chain seq x y z
N GLY A 1 3.21 -2.47 12.00
CA GLY A 1 2.02 -1.77 12.45
C GLY A 1 0.73 -2.49 12.04
N LEU A 2 -0.37 -2.15 12.69
CA LEU A 2 -1.70 -2.62 12.31
C LEU A 2 -2.13 -1.97 10.99
N LYS A 3 -2.78 -2.72 10.08
CA LYS A 3 -3.04 -2.24 8.70
C LYS A 3 -4.48 -2.45 8.19
N ALA A 4 -5.38 -3.03 8.98
CA ALA A 4 -6.75 -3.30 8.55
C ALA A 4 -7.63 -2.04 8.66
N VAL A 5 -8.02 -1.47 7.51
CA VAL A 5 -8.81 -0.23 7.45
C VAL A 5 -10.11 -0.33 8.27
N GLY A 6 -10.91 -1.38 8.06
CA GLY A 6 -12.17 -1.56 8.78
C GLY A 6 -11.99 -1.68 10.30
N GLU A 7 -10.98 -2.45 10.75
CA GLU A 7 -10.66 -2.54 12.17
C GLU A 7 -10.21 -1.19 12.75
N SER A 8 -9.47 -0.39 11.98
CA SER A 8 -9.02 0.93 12.43
C SER A 8 -10.19 1.87 12.76
N VAL A 9 -11.28 1.76 11.99
CA VAL A 9 -12.51 2.54 12.24
C VAL A 9 -13.19 2.06 13.53
N ALA A 10 -13.24 0.74 13.75
CA ALA A 10 -13.87 0.16 14.94
C ALA A 10 -13.02 0.34 16.22
N LYS A 11 -11.68 0.39 16.09
CA LYS A 11 -10.74 0.42 17.22
C LYS A 11 -9.66 1.50 17.03
N PRO A 12 -10.00 2.78 16.86
CA PRO A 12 -9.03 3.82 16.50
C PRO A 12 -7.91 4.01 17.52
N LEU A 13 -8.19 3.97 18.80
CA LEU A 13 -7.17 4.14 19.85
C LEU A 13 -6.12 3.01 19.82
N LEU A 14 -6.52 1.78 19.49
CA LEU A 14 -5.60 0.68 19.32
C LEU A 14 -4.61 0.96 18.17
N TYR A 15 -5.10 1.51 17.06
CA TYR A 15 -4.28 1.87 15.90
C TYR A 15 -3.31 3.00 16.19
N TYR A 16 -3.75 4.06 16.87
CA TYR A 16 -2.85 5.15 17.23
C TYR A 16 -1.79 4.71 18.23
N ARG A 17 -2.17 3.96 19.26
CA ARG A 17 -1.21 3.44 20.23
C ARG A 17 -0.18 2.54 19.56
N ASN A 18 -0.62 1.55 18.78
CA ASN A 18 0.29 0.60 18.14
C ASN A 18 1.15 1.25 17.06
N ASN A 19 0.56 2.08 16.19
CA ASN A 19 1.26 2.59 15.02
C ASN A 19 2.03 3.88 15.33
N VAL A 20 1.42 4.86 16.01
CA VAL A 20 2.05 6.16 16.25
C VAL A 20 2.97 6.10 17.48
N GLU A 21 2.46 5.70 18.64
CA GLU A 21 3.25 5.59 19.87
C GLU A 21 4.41 4.59 19.70
N GLY A 22 4.14 3.41 19.12
CA GLY A 22 5.19 2.43 18.83
C GLY A 22 6.23 2.91 17.82
N SER A 23 5.88 3.79 16.87
CA SER A 23 6.85 4.41 15.97
C SER A 23 7.70 5.45 16.68
N ILE A 24 7.11 6.26 17.54
CA ILE A 24 7.86 7.25 18.36
C ILE A 24 8.90 6.52 19.21
N ALA A 25 8.50 5.49 19.95
CA ALA A 25 9.42 4.70 20.77
C ALA A 25 10.58 4.10 19.95
N LEU A 26 10.30 3.64 18.72
CA LEU A 26 11.35 3.16 17.81
C LEU A 26 12.30 4.30 17.42
N PHE A 27 11.79 5.47 17.05
CA PHE A 27 12.63 6.60 16.62
C PHE A 27 13.48 7.16 17.78
N GLU A 28 12.95 7.17 18.99
CA GLU A 28 13.73 7.51 20.21
C GLU A 28 14.90 6.54 20.40
N ALA A 29 14.64 5.22 20.37
CA ALA A 29 15.68 4.21 20.48
C ALA A 29 16.72 4.31 19.35
N MET A 30 16.29 4.62 18.11
CA MET A 30 17.17 4.85 16.98
C MET A 30 18.06 6.09 17.19
N ALA A 31 17.50 7.17 17.72
CA ALA A 31 18.27 8.38 18.04
C ALA A 31 19.33 8.11 19.12
N GLU A 32 18.96 7.42 20.20
CA GLU A 32 19.87 7.06 21.30
C GLU A 32 21.03 6.16 20.82
N THR A 33 20.76 5.26 19.87
CA THR A 33 21.77 4.33 19.32
C THR A 33 22.48 4.87 18.07
N SER A 34 22.23 6.12 17.69
CA SER A 34 22.79 6.77 16.49
C SER A 34 22.45 6.05 15.15
N VAL A 35 21.39 5.25 15.12
CA VAL A 35 20.88 4.62 13.90
C VAL A 35 19.86 5.59 13.27
N LYS A 36 20.32 6.41 12.31
CA LYS A 36 19.52 7.53 11.77
C LYS A 36 19.08 7.32 10.30
N THR A 37 19.11 6.10 9.82
CA THR A 37 18.61 5.77 8.48
C THR A 37 17.31 4.98 8.59
N VAL A 38 16.22 5.51 8.01
CA VAL A 38 14.87 4.93 8.05
C VAL A 38 14.29 4.82 6.66
N VAL A 39 13.79 3.65 6.30
CA VAL A 39 12.86 3.47 5.18
C VAL A 39 11.49 3.17 5.77
N PHE A 40 10.59 4.15 5.73
CA PHE A 40 9.26 4.04 6.31
C PHE A 40 8.25 3.56 5.29
N SER A 41 7.62 2.43 5.59
CA SER A 41 6.49 1.89 4.85
C SER A 41 5.24 2.73 5.11
N SER A 42 5.04 3.80 4.33
CA SER A 42 3.81 4.56 4.31
C SER A 42 2.76 3.89 3.42
N SER A 43 1.76 4.59 2.99
CA SER A 43 0.65 4.00 2.23
C SER A 43 -0.02 5.05 1.35
N ALA A 44 -0.55 4.64 0.19
CA ALA A 44 -1.42 5.48 -0.63
C ALA A 44 -2.69 5.94 0.10
N THR A 45 -3.06 5.31 1.22
CA THR A 45 -4.21 5.74 2.05
C THR A 45 -4.04 7.14 2.67
N VAL A 46 -2.83 7.71 2.68
CA VAL A 46 -2.59 9.09 3.12
C VAL A 46 -3.20 10.13 2.18
N TYR A 47 -3.43 9.78 0.91
CA TYR A 47 -4.07 10.65 -0.07
C TYR A 47 -5.59 10.74 0.10
N GLY A 48 -6.21 9.75 0.78
CA GLY A 48 -7.67 9.70 0.93
C GLY A 48 -8.38 9.47 -0.40
N ASP A 49 -9.33 10.35 -0.73
CA ASP A 49 -10.03 10.36 -2.02
C ASP A 49 -9.36 11.39 -2.95
N PRO A 50 -8.50 10.95 -3.88
CA PRO A 50 -7.71 11.85 -4.71
C PRO A 50 -8.59 12.53 -5.77
N ALA A 51 -8.37 13.82 -5.98
CA ALA A 51 -9.08 14.60 -7.00
C ALA A 51 -8.75 14.15 -8.44
N SER A 52 -7.61 13.50 -8.64
CA SER A 52 -7.16 13.01 -9.95
C SER A 52 -6.23 11.81 -9.81
N VAL A 53 -6.18 11.00 -10.87
CA VAL A 53 -5.23 9.89 -11.03
C VAL A 53 -4.54 10.02 -12.40
N PRO A 54 -3.28 9.59 -12.55
CA PRO A 54 -2.40 8.97 -11.53
C PRO A 54 -2.01 9.95 -10.43
N ILE A 55 -1.84 9.44 -9.19
CA ILE A 55 -1.57 10.25 -8.00
C ILE A 55 -0.08 10.57 -7.92
N ARG A 56 0.24 11.85 -7.82
CA ARG A 56 1.60 12.35 -7.60
C ARG A 56 1.88 12.56 -6.12
N GLU A 57 3.16 12.63 -5.74
CA GLU A 57 3.57 12.82 -4.35
C GLU A 57 3.20 14.19 -3.77
N ASP A 58 3.00 15.19 -4.62
CA ASP A 58 2.54 16.54 -4.26
C ASP A 58 1.01 16.65 -4.15
N ALA A 59 0.27 15.58 -4.38
CA ALA A 59 -1.18 15.56 -4.20
C ALA A 59 -1.56 15.84 -2.72
N PRO A 60 -2.71 16.53 -2.49
CA PRO A 60 -3.19 16.81 -1.13
C PRO A 60 -3.33 15.55 -0.29
N LEU A 61 -2.96 15.64 0.99
CA LEU A 61 -3.03 14.54 1.94
C LEU A 61 -4.30 14.69 2.78
N SER A 62 -5.20 13.71 2.71
CA SER A 62 -6.53 13.75 3.35
C SER A 62 -7.01 12.38 3.80
N ALA A 63 -6.21 11.70 4.63
CA ALA A 63 -6.54 10.36 5.11
C ALA A 63 -7.98 10.25 5.66
N THR A 64 -8.77 9.34 5.11
CA THR A 64 -10.20 9.17 5.41
C THR A 64 -10.49 8.19 6.54
N ASN A 65 -9.48 7.48 7.05
CA ASN A 65 -9.65 6.47 8.10
C ASN A 65 -8.46 6.51 9.10
N PRO A 66 -8.62 5.96 10.31
CA PRO A 66 -7.57 6.00 11.34
C PRO A 66 -6.27 5.31 10.96
N TYR A 67 -6.31 4.25 10.14
CA TYR A 67 -5.08 3.63 9.63
C TYR A 67 -4.29 4.61 8.75
N GLY A 68 -4.93 5.16 7.71
CA GLY A 68 -4.29 6.15 6.83
C GLY A 68 -3.82 7.38 7.62
N ARG A 69 -4.61 7.83 8.59
CA ARG A 69 -4.25 8.95 9.45
C ARG A 69 -3.03 8.64 10.33
N SER A 70 -2.92 7.42 10.88
CA SER A 70 -1.72 7.01 11.64
C SER A 70 -0.47 7.02 10.76
N LYS A 71 -0.58 6.62 9.47
CA LYS A 71 0.53 6.70 8.53
C LYS A 71 0.95 8.15 8.24
N LEU A 72 -0.03 9.03 8.03
CA LEU A 72 0.23 10.44 7.79
C LEU A 72 0.88 11.12 9.01
N MET A 73 0.38 10.86 10.21
CA MET A 73 0.99 11.36 11.45
C MET A 73 2.47 10.92 11.57
N ILE A 74 2.78 9.68 11.24
CA ILE A 74 4.17 9.20 11.28
C ILE A 74 5.02 9.88 10.19
N GLU A 75 4.49 10.14 9.00
CA GLU A 75 5.19 10.93 7.99
C GLU A 75 5.52 12.34 8.51
N ASP A 76 4.57 13.00 9.19
CA ASP A 76 4.78 14.34 9.75
C ASP A 76 5.82 14.32 10.88
N ILE A 77 5.76 13.35 11.78
CA ILE A 77 6.78 13.14 12.82
C ILE A 77 8.17 12.96 12.19
N LEU A 78 8.29 12.14 11.15
CA LEU A 78 9.57 11.90 10.48
C LEU A 78 10.08 13.15 9.74
N ARG A 79 9.20 13.99 9.19
CA ARG A 79 9.57 15.29 8.61
C ARG A 79 10.12 16.24 9.68
N ASP A 80 9.47 16.28 10.84
CA ASP A 80 9.94 17.11 11.96
C ASP A 80 11.27 16.61 12.52
N VAL A 81 11.46 15.29 12.64
CA VAL A 81 12.73 14.66 13.04
C VAL A 81 13.86 15.04 12.06
N ALA A 82 13.60 14.93 10.76
CA ALA A 82 14.59 15.30 9.74
C ALA A 82 14.95 16.80 9.75
N LYS A 83 13.96 17.66 10.08
CA LYS A 83 14.17 19.10 10.19
C LYS A 83 14.96 19.47 11.47
N ALA A 84 14.70 18.78 12.57
CA ALA A 84 15.39 19.01 13.84
C ALA A 84 16.83 18.54 13.81
N ASP A 85 17.12 17.46 13.07
CA ASP A 85 18.46 16.88 12.98
C ASP A 85 18.72 16.41 11.55
N SER A 86 19.53 17.17 10.80
CA SER A 86 19.87 16.92 9.40
C SER A 86 20.74 15.68 9.17
N THR A 87 21.19 15.00 10.21
CA THR A 87 21.91 13.73 10.09
C THR A 87 21.00 12.53 9.82
N TRP A 88 19.69 12.69 10.00
CA TRP A 88 18.73 11.67 9.63
C TRP A 88 18.59 11.52 8.11
N ARG A 89 18.47 10.28 7.67
CA ARG A 89 18.22 9.88 6.28
C ARG A 89 16.92 9.09 6.23
N ILE A 90 15.89 9.65 5.63
CA ILE A 90 14.53 9.14 5.73
C ILE A 90 13.90 8.98 4.35
N ALA A 91 13.41 7.78 4.03
CA ALA A 91 12.58 7.54 2.86
C ALA A 91 11.14 7.22 3.31
N LEU A 92 10.18 8.03 2.87
CA LEU A 92 8.75 7.81 3.03
C LEU A 92 8.23 7.13 1.77
N LEU A 93 7.92 5.84 1.84
CA LEU A 93 7.46 5.05 0.69
C LEU A 93 5.95 4.89 0.75
N ARG A 94 5.22 5.61 -0.10
CA ARG A 94 3.77 5.52 -0.26
C ARG A 94 3.45 4.46 -1.30
N TYR A 95 3.28 3.22 -0.86
CA TYR A 95 2.94 2.16 -1.80
C TYR A 95 1.45 1.82 -1.81
N PHE A 96 1.05 1.24 -2.94
CA PHE A 96 -0.34 0.94 -3.25
C PHE A 96 -0.68 -0.48 -2.79
N ASN A 97 -1.25 -1.33 -3.60
CA ASN A 97 -1.72 -2.65 -3.17
C ASN A 97 -0.69 -3.75 -3.46
N PRO A 98 0.11 -4.19 -2.47
CA PRO A 98 1.04 -5.29 -2.70
C PRO A 98 0.29 -6.59 -2.99
N VAL A 99 0.77 -7.34 -4.00
CA VAL A 99 0.21 -8.63 -4.41
C VAL A 99 1.31 -9.58 -4.87
N GLY A 100 0.94 -10.81 -5.13
CA GLY A 100 1.84 -11.82 -5.65
C GLY A 100 2.67 -12.52 -4.58
N ALA A 101 3.51 -13.44 -5.03
CA ALA A 101 4.37 -14.26 -4.20
C ALA A 101 5.74 -14.39 -4.84
N HIS A 102 6.74 -14.79 -4.05
CA HIS A 102 8.07 -15.06 -4.58
C HIS A 102 8.06 -16.33 -5.46
N ALA A 103 8.82 -16.31 -6.55
CA ALA A 103 8.87 -17.42 -7.51
C ALA A 103 9.28 -18.79 -6.91
N SER A 104 9.94 -18.78 -5.75
CA SER A 104 10.27 -20.02 -5.02
C SER A 104 9.06 -20.74 -4.43
N GLY A 105 7.87 -20.11 -4.38
CA GLY A 105 6.68 -20.61 -3.69
C GLY A 105 6.79 -20.67 -2.16
N ARG A 106 7.87 -20.15 -1.57
CA ARG A 106 8.15 -20.21 -0.12
C ARG A 106 7.71 -18.96 0.64
N ILE A 107 7.41 -17.88 -0.07
CA ILE A 107 6.98 -16.59 0.49
C ILE A 107 5.76 -16.12 -0.30
N GLY A 108 4.68 -15.83 0.40
CA GLY A 108 3.43 -15.33 -0.15
C GLY A 108 2.58 -14.68 0.94
N GLU A 109 1.33 -14.36 0.64
CA GLU A 109 0.39 -13.78 1.60
C GLU A 109 -0.55 -14.87 2.14
N ASP A 110 -0.43 -15.19 3.42
CA ASP A 110 -1.31 -16.14 4.15
C ASP A 110 -1.81 -15.45 5.44
N PRO A 111 -2.85 -14.62 5.37
CA PRO A 111 -3.35 -13.87 6.51
C PRO A 111 -4.01 -14.79 7.55
N ASN A 112 -3.78 -14.50 8.82
CA ASN A 112 -4.51 -15.13 9.92
C ASN A 112 -5.99 -14.65 9.90
N GLY A 113 -6.92 -15.60 9.74
CA GLY A 113 -8.36 -15.33 9.71
C GLY A 113 -8.90 -14.89 8.34
N ILE A 114 -9.88 -13.99 8.35
CA ILE A 114 -10.53 -13.51 7.12
C ILE A 114 -9.61 -12.49 6.43
N PRO A 115 -9.25 -12.69 5.14
CA PRO A 115 -8.45 -11.72 4.41
C PRO A 115 -9.12 -10.35 4.30
N ASN A 116 -8.34 -9.28 4.48
CA ASN A 116 -8.79 -7.92 4.25
C ASN A 116 -8.45 -7.43 2.83
N ASN A 117 -7.47 -8.06 2.16
CA ASN A 117 -7.03 -7.72 0.82
C ASN A 117 -7.71 -8.62 -0.23
N LEU A 118 -7.84 -8.11 -1.47
CA LEU A 118 -8.51 -8.80 -2.57
C LEU A 118 -7.84 -10.14 -2.90
N MET A 119 -6.53 -10.15 -3.18
CA MET A 119 -5.87 -11.33 -3.75
C MET A 119 -5.86 -12.56 -2.84
N PRO A 120 -5.57 -12.47 -1.52
CA PRO A 120 -5.67 -13.65 -0.68
C PRO A 120 -7.12 -14.16 -0.55
N PHE A 121 -8.13 -13.26 -0.65
CA PHE A 121 -9.54 -13.67 -0.69
C PHE A 121 -9.86 -14.43 -1.98
N VAL A 122 -9.45 -13.90 -3.14
CA VAL A 122 -9.56 -14.55 -4.45
C VAL A 122 -8.90 -15.93 -4.44
N ALA A 123 -7.68 -16.03 -3.91
CA ALA A 123 -6.97 -17.30 -3.80
C ALA A 123 -7.72 -18.32 -2.92
N GLN A 124 -8.30 -17.88 -1.79
CA GLN A 124 -9.08 -18.75 -0.91
C GLN A 124 -10.37 -19.25 -1.57
N VAL A 125 -11.02 -18.42 -2.41
CA VAL A 125 -12.19 -18.83 -3.21
C VAL A 125 -11.77 -19.86 -4.27
N ALA A 126 -10.70 -19.60 -5.02
CA ALA A 126 -10.22 -20.49 -6.07
C ALA A 126 -9.82 -21.90 -5.59
N VAL A 127 -9.34 -22.01 -4.34
CA VAL A 127 -9.01 -23.31 -3.74
C VAL A 127 -10.15 -23.93 -2.93
N GLY A 128 -11.35 -23.32 -2.95
CA GLY A 128 -12.55 -23.83 -2.28
C GLY A 128 -12.58 -23.65 -0.76
N LYS A 129 -11.69 -22.83 -0.18
CA LYS A 129 -11.77 -22.45 1.24
C LYS A 129 -12.92 -21.50 1.53
N ARG A 130 -13.47 -20.84 0.49
CA ARG A 130 -14.62 -19.94 0.53
C ARG A 130 -15.50 -20.15 -0.68
N ASP A 131 -16.80 -19.96 -0.51
CA ASP A 131 -17.79 -20.23 -1.55
C ASP A 131 -17.77 -19.19 -2.67
N CYS A 132 -17.64 -17.90 -2.33
CA CYS A 132 -17.61 -16.83 -3.31
C CYS A 132 -16.93 -15.55 -2.81
N LEU A 133 -16.47 -14.72 -3.74
CA LEU A 133 -15.97 -13.37 -3.51
C LEU A 133 -17.14 -12.37 -3.44
N SER A 134 -17.11 -11.44 -2.49
CA SER A 134 -17.97 -10.26 -2.52
C SER A 134 -17.25 -9.10 -3.21
N VAL A 135 -17.76 -8.65 -4.35
CA VAL A 135 -17.30 -7.46 -5.07
C VAL A 135 -18.13 -6.27 -4.61
N PHE A 136 -17.48 -5.29 -3.96
CA PHE A 136 -18.16 -4.18 -3.31
C PHE A 136 -18.35 -3.00 -4.27
N GLY A 137 -19.59 -2.81 -4.74
CA GLY A 137 -19.98 -1.81 -5.73
C GLY A 137 -19.70 -2.28 -7.17
N ASN A 138 -20.64 -1.91 -8.06
CA ASN A 138 -20.53 -2.08 -9.52
C ASN A 138 -21.02 -0.83 -10.27
N ASP A 139 -21.08 0.28 -9.55
CA ASP A 139 -21.64 1.55 -10.00
C ASP A 139 -20.61 2.70 -9.87
N TYR A 140 -19.32 2.39 -9.69
CA TYR A 140 -18.25 3.39 -9.76
C TYR A 140 -18.06 3.93 -11.19
N PRO A 141 -17.60 5.17 -11.37
CA PRO A 141 -17.27 5.73 -12.68
C PRO A 141 -15.94 5.13 -13.20
N THR A 142 -15.93 3.83 -13.42
CA THR A 142 -14.81 3.01 -13.90
C THR A 142 -15.27 2.14 -15.06
N PRO A 143 -14.39 1.56 -15.87
CA PRO A 143 -14.77 0.83 -17.09
C PRO A 143 -15.75 -0.32 -16.89
N ASP A 144 -15.68 -1.03 -15.74
CA ASP A 144 -16.57 -2.15 -15.41
C ASP A 144 -17.43 -1.90 -14.17
N GLY A 145 -17.42 -0.66 -13.66
CA GLY A 145 -18.17 -0.24 -12.48
C GLY A 145 -17.55 -0.65 -11.15
N THR A 146 -16.47 -1.44 -11.14
CA THR A 146 -15.79 -1.86 -9.90
C THR A 146 -14.60 -0.98 -9.55
N GLY A 147 -14.14 -1.00 -8.29
CA GLY A 147 -13.03 -0.18 -7.83
C GLY A 147 -11.72 -0.52 -8.54
N VAL A 148 -10.94 0.51 -8.89
CA VAL A 148 -9.65 0.38 -9.59
C VAL A 148 -8.50 0.68 -8.63
N ARG A 149 -7.50 -0.20 -8.59
CA ARG A 149 -6.32 -0.08 -7.72
C ARG A 149 -5.04 -0.38 -8.49
N ASP A 150 -3.94 0.18 -8.02
CA ASP A 150 -2.59 -0.15 -8.49
C ASP A 150 -2.09 -1.37 -7.69
N TYR A 151 -1.94 -2.49 -8.37
CA TYR A 151 -1.43 -3.72 -7.76
C TYR A 151 0.04 -3.89 -8.10
N ILE A 152 0.90 -3.71 -7.10
CA ILE A 152 2.34 -3.85 -7.23
C ILE A 152 2.81 -5.22 -6.75
N HIS A 153 3.62 -5.90 -7.56
CA HIS A 153 4.17 -7.19 -7.16
C HIS A 153 5.11 -7.05 -5.96
N VAL A 154 4.96 -7.93 -4.96
CA VAL A 154 5.71 -7.85 -3.69
C VAL A 154 7.23 -7.87 -3.87
N VAL A 155 7.76 -8.55 -4.90
CA VAL A 155 9.19 -8.56 -5.21
C VAL A 155 9.64 -7.20 -5.75
N ASP A 156 8.84 -6.55 -6.60
CA ASP A 156 9.16 -5.20 -7.07
C ASP A 156 9.10 -4.18 -5.93
N LEU A 157 8.11 -4.31 -5.04
CA LEU A 157 8.04 -3.50 -3.84
C LEU A 157 9.27 -3.68 -2.95
N ALA A 158 9.75 -4.91 -2.75
CA ALA A 158 10.97 -5.18 -2.00
C ALA A 158 12.21 -4.55 -2.66
N LYS A 159 12.34 -4.66 -3.99
CA LYS A 159 13.38 -3.96 -4.76
C LYS A 159 13.31 -2.44 -4.59
N GLY A 160 12.09 -1.87 -4.54
CA GLY A 160 11.87 -0.45 -4.28
C GLY A 160 12.38 0.00 -2.90
N HIS A 161 12.23 -0.82 -1.87
CA HIS A 161 12.81 -0.55 -0.55
C HIS A 161 14.34 -0.55 -0.58
N LEU A 162 14.96 -1.52 -1.29
CA LEU A 162 16.42 -1.56 -1.45
C LEU A 162 16.93 -0.35 -2.25
N ALA A 163 16.22 0.03 -3.31
CA ALA A 163 16.56 1.20 -4.12
C ALA A 163 16.43 2.50 -3.29
N ALA A 164 15.43 2.61 -2.43
CA ALA A 164 15.29 3.74 -1.54
C ALA A 164 16.44 3.83 -0.52
N LEU A 165 16.87 2.70 0.05
CA LEU A 165 18.01 2.66 0.95
C LEU A 165 19.30 3.15 0.26
N ALA A 166 19.58 2.65 -0.95
CA ALA A 166 20.72 3.09 -1.75
C ALA A 166 20.62 4.58 -2.15
N ALA A 167 19.41 5.07 -2.44
CA ALA A 167 19.19 6.49 -2.73
C ALA A 167 19.46 7.38 -1.51
N LEU A 168 19.12 6.94 -0.29
CA LEU A 168 19.40 7.67 0.95
C LEU A 168 20.91 7.79 1.22
N GLU A 169 21.72 6.80 0.84
CA GLU A 169 23.18 6.90 0.96
C GLU A 169 23.76 7.98 0.03
N ARG A 170 23.16 8.15 -1.15
CA ARG A 170 23.61 9.09 -2.17
C ARG A 170 23.08 10.50 -1.98
N LEU A 171 21.77 10.62 -1.65
CA LEU A 171 21.08 11.91 -1.60
C LEU A 171 21.03 12.51 -0.19
N GLY A 172 21.04 11.66 0.85
CA GLY A 172 20.83 12.08 2.22
C GLY A 172 19.41 12.63 2.47
N GLY A 173 19.21 13.22 3.63
CA GLY A 173 17.98 13.95 3.98
C GLY A 173 16.69 13.12 3.98
N LEU A 174 15.60 13.77 3.59
CA LEU A 174 14.27 13.14 3.51
C LEU A 174 13.78 13.10 2.07
N LEU A 175 13.32 11.94 1.63
CA LEU A 175 12.63 11.77 0.34
C LEU A 175 11.27 11.10 0.53
N THR A 176 10.33 11.45 -0.33
CA THR A 176 8.98 10.86 -0.36
C THR A 176 8.72 10.41 -1.78
N VAL A 177 8.37 9.12 -1.98
CA VAL A 177 8.08 8.57 -3.30
C VAL A 177 6.92 7.59 -3.28
N ASN A 178 6.15 7.58 -4.36
CA ASN A 178 5.16 6.57 -4.63
C ASN A 178 5.81 5.28 -5.17
N LEU A 179 5.45 4.14 -4.62
CA LEU A 179 5.80 2.84 -5.19
C LEU A 179 4.55 2.17 -5.74
N GLY A 180 4.37 2.27 -7.04
CA GLY A 180 3.29 1.67 -7.80
C GLY A 180 3.74 1.33 -9.20
N THR A 181 2.85 0.72 -9.97
CA THR A 181 3.10 0.35 -11.37
C THR A 181 2.75 1.50 -12.33
N GLY A 182 1.97 2.47 -11.87
CA GLY A 182 1.40 3.53 -12.70
C GLY A 182 0.16 3.07 -13.48
N ARG A 183 -0.32 1.86 -13.23
CA ARG A 183 -1.50 1.29 -13.88
C ARG A 183 -2.52 0.82 -12.86
N GLY A 184 -3.77 1.24 -13.07
CA GLY A 184 -4.90 0.75 -12.29
C GLY A 184 -5.53 -0.48 -12.94
N TYR A 185 -5.92 -1.44 -12.11
CA TYR A 185 -6.72 -2.60 -12.51
C TYR A 185 -7.99 -2.67 -11.68
N SER A 186 -9.10 -3.01 -12.31
CA SER A 186 -10.37 -3.20 -11.62
C SER A 186 -10.41 -4.52 -10.84
N VAL A 187 -11.37 -4.64 -9.92
CA VAL A 187 -11.58 -5.90 -9.19
C VAL A 187 -11.86 -7.05 -10.15
N LEU A 188 -12.70 -6.82 -11.19
CA LEU A 188 -13.06 -7.87 -12.14
C LEU A 188 -11.92 -8.22 -13.10
N GLU A 189 -11.04 -7.28 -13.47
CA GLU A 189 -9.81 -7.57 -14.21
C GLU A 189 -8.89 -8.49 -13.39
N MET A 190 -8.73 -8.21 -12.08
CA MET A 190 -7.93 -9.05 -11.19
C MET A 190 -8.49 -10.47 -11.05
N VAL A 191 -9.82 -10.59 -10.91
CA VAL A 191 -10.50 -11.91 -10.87
C VAL A 191 -10.25 -12.69 -12.16
N LYS A 192 -10.50 -12.08 -13.32
CA LYS A 192 -10.29 -12.72 -14.63
C LYS A 192 -8.84 -13.14 -14.86
N ALA A 193 -7.89 -12.29 -14.48
CA ALA A 193 -6.47 -12.63 -14.62
C ALA A 193 -6.09 -13.81 -13.72
N PHE A 194 -6.61 -13.86 -12.50
CA PHE A 194 -6.37 -14.98 -11.59
C PHE A 194 -7.01 -16.28 -12.08
N GLU A 195 -8.25 -16.24 -12.61
CA GLU A 195 -8.90 -17.39 -13.22
C GLU A 195 -8.08 -17.94 -14.40
N LYS A 196 -7.61 -17.05 -15.28
CA LYS A 196 -6.75 -17.41 -16.42
C LYS A 196 -5.45 -18.08 -15.97
N ALA A 197 -4.79 -17.52 -14.97
CA ALA A 197 -3.50 -18.01 -14.48
C ALA A 197 -3.62 -19.33 -13.69
N SER A 198 -4.67 -19.46 -12.87
CA SER A 198 -4.86 -20.63 -12.01
C SER A 198 -5.61 -21.77 -12.67
N GLY A 199 -6.34 -21.51 -13.76
CA GLY A 199 -7.29 -22.46 -14.37
C GLY A 199 -8.49 -22.79 -13.46
N ARG A 200 -8.75 -22.00 -12.43
CA ARG A 200 -9.80 -22.22 -11.45
C ARG A 200 -10.81 -21.09 -11.47
N PRO A 201 -12.13 -21.38 -11.39
CA PRO A 201 -13.14 -20.34 -11.32
C PRO A 201 -13.10 -19.61 -9.97
N VAL A 202 -13.43 -18.33 -10.01
CA VAL A 202 -13.60 -17.49 -8.81
C VAL A 202 -15.00 -16.93 -8.81
N PRO A 203 -16.00 -17.69 -8.34
CA PRO A 203 -17.38 -17.20 -8.25
C PRO A 203 -17.44 -15.95 -7.38
N TYR A 204 -18.20 -14.96 -7.81
CA TYR A 204 -18.39 -13.71 -7.08
C TYR A 204 -19.86 -13.25 -7.09
N ARG A 205 -20.16 -12.40 -6.15
CA ARG A 205 -21.44 -11.67 -6.09
C ARG A 205 -21.18 -10.19 -5.88
N ILE A 206 -22.03 -9.35 -6.44
CA ILE A 206 -22.02 -7.91 -6.18
C ILE A 206 -22.61 -7.64 -4.81
N ALA A 207 -21.96 -6.81 -4.03
CA ALA A 207 -22.39 -6.32 -2.73
C ALA A 207 -22.41 -4.78 -2.73
N PRO A 208 -23.15 -4.13 -1.83
CA PRO A 208 -23.12 -2.68 -1.69
C PRO A 208 -21.71 -2.14 -1.46
N ARG A 209 -21.44 -0.89 -1.89
CA ARG A 209 -20.16 -0.21 -1.61
C ARG A 209 -19.84 -0.22 -0.12
N ARG A 210 -18.59 -0.38 0.23
CA ARG A 210 -18.13 -0.20 1.61
C ARG A 210 -17.96 1.28 1.91
N PRO A 211 -18.28 1.76 3.11
CA PRO A 211 -17.98 3.12 3.52
C PRO A 211 -16.47 3.41 3.39
N GLY A 212 -16.14 4.53 2.75
CA GLY A 212 -14.75 4.95 2.56
C GLY A 212 -14.01 4.32 1.37
N ASP A 213 -14.67 3.44 0.57
CA ASP A 213 -14.08 2.98 -0.69
C ASP A 213 -14.15 4.10 -1.74
N ILE A 214 -13.07 4.28 -2.48
CA ILE A 214 -12.92 5.25 -3.57
C ILE A 214 -12.92 4.55 -4.93
N ALA A 215 -13.31 5.28 -5.98
CA ALA A 215 -13.42 4.71 -7.32
C ALA A 215 -12.06 4.25 -7.88
N GLN A 216 -11.04 5.10 -7.81
CA GLN A 216 -9.75 4.83 -8.43
C GLN A 216 -8.59 5.29 -7.53
N CYS A 217 -7.52 4.48 -7.48
CA CYS A 217 -6.31 4.81 -6.75
C CYS A 217 -5.10 4.11 -7.39
N PHE A 218 -4.29 4.86 -8.17
CA PHE A 218 -3.05 4.37 -8.78
C PHE A 218 -2.01 5.47 -8.88
N ALA A 219 -0.72 5.08 -8.83
CA ALA A 219 0.42 5.97 -8.71
C ALA A 219 0.79 6.70 -10.01
N ASP A 220 1.41 7.87 -9.91
CA ASP A 220 2.41 8.32 -10.86
C ASP A 220 3.79 7.83 -10.35
N PRO A 221 4.48 6.91 -11.04
CA PRO A 221 5.75 6.34 -10.58
C PRO A 221 6.98 7.14 -11.01
N LYS A 222 6.82 8.29 -11.68
CA LYS A 222 7.93 9.03 -12.30
C LYS A 222 9.00 9.42 -11.30
N LEU A 223 8.60 9.91 -10.12
CA LEU A 223 9.55 10.34 -9.10
C LEU A 223 10.39 9.17 -8.54
N ALA A 224 9.81 7.97 -8.46
CA ALA A 224 10.57 6.77 -8.08
C ALA A 224 11.62 6.39 -9.14
N VAL A 225 11.31 6.55 -10.43
CA VAL A 225 12.29 6.36 -11.51
C VAL A 225 13.41 7.39 -11.40
N GLU A 226 13.08 8.65 -11.18
CA GLU A 226 14.04 9.75 -11.11
C GLU A 226 14.98 9.64 -9.88
N LEU A 227 14.41 9.47 -8.69
CA LEU A 227 15.18 9.51 -7.45
C LEU A 227 15.82 8.18 -7.08
N LEU A 228 15.12 7.07 -7.34
CA LEU A 228 15.53 5.74 -6.93
C LEU A 228 16.15 4.92 -8.07
N ASN A 229 16.07 5.38 -9.33
CA ASN A 229 16.37 4.59 -10.52
C ASN A 229 15.64 3.22 -10.48
N TRP A 230 14.37 3.24 -10.05
CA TRP A 230 13.56 2.05 -9.86
C TRP A 230 12.20 2.20 -10.54
N ARG A 231 11.73 1.11 -11.09
CA ARG A 231 10.35 0.95 -11.58
C ARG A 231 9.85 -0.47 -11.31
N ALA A 232 8.55 -0.63 -11.19
CA ALA A 232 7.94 -1.95 -11.18
C ALA A 232 8.11 -2.62 -12.55
N GLU A 233 8.53 -3.89 -12.54
CA GLU A 233 8.81 -4.67 -13.75
C GLU A 233 7.75 -5.73 -14.02
N LYS A 234 7.05 -6.18 -12.97
CA LYS A 234 6.04 -7.24 -13.06
C LYS A 234 4.66 -6.64 -13.28
N GLY A 235 4.00 -7.09 -14.34
CA GLY A 235 2.61 -6.76 -14.63
C GLY A 235 1.63 -7.76 -14.00
N LEU A 236 0.38 -7.70 -14.47
CA LEU A 236 -0.70 -8.58 -14.01
C LEU A 236 -0.55 -10.02 -14.51
N GLU A 237 0.17 -10.24 -15.60
CA GLU A 237 0.36 -11.56 -16.26
C GLU A 237 1.46 -12.40 -15.62
#